data_397c07088aca441da97bd231444fcac8
#
_entry.id   397c07088aca441da97bd231444fcac8
#
_cell.length_a   1.000
_cell.length_b   1.000
_cell.length_c   1.000
_cell.angle_alpha   90.00
_cell.angle_beta   90.00
_cell.angle_gamma   90.00
#
_symmetry.space_group_name_H-M   'P 1'
#
loop_
_entity.id
_entity.type
_entity.pdbx_description
1 polymer ?
#
loop_
_entity_poly.entity_id
_entity_poly.type
_entity_poly.pdbx_seq_one_letter_code
_entity_poly.pdbx_strand_id
1 'polypeptide(L)'
;MHRARLLELLDRYETEHPDESTRVERVRSFVRDHPDCFERTCRDAHVTGSAWVLSPDLGSVLLTHHAKLDRWLQLGGHADGETDSFAVALREAREESGLLDFAPLAEDPVSPLPLDIDVHEIPARPREAADLHLDIRYLLVASSGQDAVR
;
A
#
# COMPACT_ATOMS: atom_id res chain seq x y z
N MET A 1 4.73 19.95 5.75
CA MET A 1 4.91 19.50 4.35
C MET A 1 4.16 18.21 4.13
N HIS A 2 3.49 18.08 2.99
CA HIS A 2 2.63 16.93 2.70
C HIS A 2 3.36 15.57 2.67
N ARG A 3 4.68 15.55 2.47
CA ARG A 3 5.50 14.32 2.47
C ARG A 3 6.04 13.92 3.84
N ALA A 4 5.91 14.79 4.84
CA ALA A 4 6.50 14.57 6.17
C ALA A 4 5.99 13.29 6.83
N ARG A 5 4.69 13.02 6.74
CA ARG A 5 4.08 11.82 7.33
C ARG A 5 4.70 10.53 6.78
N LEU A 6 4.88 10.45 5.46
CA LEU A 6 5.49 9.27 4.85
C LEU A 6 6.97 9.15 5.23
N LEU A 7 7.70 10.26 5.27
CA LEU A 7 9.11 10.24 5.67
C LEU A 7 9.29 9.76 7.12
N GLU A 8 8.44 10.23 8.04
CA GLU A 8 8.42 9.74 9.42
C GLU A 8 8.08 8.26 9.51
N LEU A 9 7.12 7.82 8.71
CA LEU A 9 6.74 6.40 8.64
C LEU A 9 7.92 5.54 8.17
N LEU A 10 8.64 5.98 7.17
CA LEU A 10 9.82 5.29 6.65
C LEU A 10 10.92 5.18 7.72
N ASP A 11 11.14 6.23 8.48
CA ASP A 11 12.13 6.23 9.58
C ASP A 11 11.73 5.23 10.68
N ARG A 12 10.46 5.21 11.07
CA ARG A 12 9.94 4.25 12.06
C ARG A 12 10.05 2.82 11.54
N TYR A 13 9.69 2.60 10.28
CA TYR A 13 9.78 1.28 9.66
C TYR A 13 11.22 0.78 9.61
N GLU A 14 12.16 1.61 9.21
CA GLU A 14 13.58 1.25 9.15
C GLU A 14 14.14 0.86 10.52
N THR A 15 13.69 1.53 11.59
CA THR A 15 14.10 1.21 12.96
C THR A 15 13.70 -0.21 13.34
N GLU A 16 12.52 -0.66 12.94
CA GLU A 16 12.02 -2.01 13.21
C GLU A 16 12.57 -3.05 12.22
N HIS A 17 12.99 -2.61 11.03
CA HIS A 17 13.46 -3.47 9.95
C HIS A 17 14.81 -2.98 9.40
N PRO A 18 15.89 -3.00 10.21
CA PRO A 18 17.18 -2.45 9.78
C PRO A 18 17.81 -3.21 8.61
N ASP A 19 17.43 -4.46 8.41
CA ASP A 19 17.86 -5.27 7.26
C ASP A 19 17.29 -4.80 5.92
N GLU A 20 16.23 -3.95 5.95
CA GLU A 20 15.61 -3.38 4.76
C GLU A 20 16.05 -1.95 4.48
N SER A 21 17.09 -1.45 5.14
CA SER A 21 17.51 -0.06 5.05
C SER A 21 17.84 0.41 3.63
N THR A 22 18.39 -0.46 2.78
CA THR A 22 18.70 -0.14 1.38
C THR A 22 17.43 0.17 0.58
N ARG A 23 16.40 -0.68 0.75
CA ARG A 23 15.10 -0.47 0.09
C ARG A 23 14.40 0.78 0.62
N VAL A 24 14.40 0.95 1.93
CA VAL A 24 13.78 2.12 2.58
C VAL A 24 14.44 3.41 2.10
N GLU A 25 15.77 3.44 2.02
CA GLU A 25 16.49 4.62 1.52
C GLU A 25 16.17 4.93 0.06
N ARG A 26 16.01 3.92 -0.75
CA ARG A 26 15.57 4.10 -2.14
C ARG A 26 14.23 4.82 -2.22
N VAL A 27 13.27 4.40 -1.41
CA VAL A 27 11.94 5.04 -1.34
C VAL A 27 12.05 6.44 -0.75
N ARG A 28 12.81 6.59 0.34
CA ARG A 28 12.99 7.89 1.02
C ARG A 28 13.58 8.93 0.09
N SER A 29 14.63 8.58 -0.63
CA SER A 29 15.28 9.49 -1.58
C SER A 29 14.31 9.93 -2.68
N PHE A 30 13.56 8.99 -3.26
CA PHE A 30 12.56 9.31 -4.27
C PHE A 30 11.50 10.28 -3.73
N VAL A 31 10.97 10.01 -2.55
CA VAL A 31 9.93 10.85 -1.93
C VAL A 31 10.47 12.26 -1.67
N ARG A 32 11.73 12.40 -1.24
CA ARG A 32 12.35 13.71 -1.03
C ARG A 32 12.50 14.50 -2.33
N ASP A 33 12.85 13.82 -3.40
CA ASP A 33 13.18 14.46 -4.69
C ASP A 33 11.94 14.76 -5.54
N HIS A 34 10.80 14.12 -5.25
CA HIS A 34 9.59 14.22 -6.07
C HIS A 34 8.40 14.71 -5.23
N PRO A 35 8.09 16.02 -5.27
CA PRO A 35 6.91 16.55 -4.56
C PRO A 35 5.59 15.95 -5.03
N ASP A 36 5.55 15.44 -6.25
CA ASP A 36 4.37 14.83 -6.88
C ASP A 36 4.32 13.30 -6.72
N CYS A 37 5.11 12.73 -5.79
CA CYS A 37 5.22 11.27 -5.64
C CYS A 37 3.91 10.56 -5.29
N PHE A 38 2.90 11.29 -4.79
CA PHE A 38 1.57 10.73 -4.50
C PHE A 38 0.63 10.74 -5.70
N GLU A 39 1.08 11.29 -6.83
CA GLU A 39 0.27 11.38 -8.04
C GLU A 39 0.73 10.33 -9.06
N ARG A 40 -0.24 9.68 -9.73
CA ARG A 40 0.09 8.73 -10.80
C ARG A 40 0.73 9.39 -12.02
N THR A 41 0.66 10.71 -12.12
CA THR A 41 1.33 11.49 -13.17
C THR A 41 2.83 11.65 -12.94
N CYS A 42 3.33 11.33 -11.74
CA CYS A 42 4.76 11.21 -11.49
C CYS A 42 5.30 10.03 -12.28
N ARG A 43 6.11 10.30 -13.28
CA ARG A 43 6.39 9.34 -14.36
C ARG A 43 7.31 8.19 -13.96
N ASP A 44 8.32 8.46 -13.14
CA ASP A 44 9.35 7.46 -12.83
C ASP A 44 8.84 6.44 -11.82
N ALA A 45 8.11 6.93 -10.83
CA ALA A 45 7.50 6.10 -9.82
C ALA A 45 6.42 6.90 -9.09
N HIS A 46 5.54 6.21 -8.38
CA HIS A 46 4.59 6.88 -7.49
C HIS A 46 4.20 5.97 -6.34
N VAL A 47 3.75 6.60 -5.25
CA VAL A 47 3.35 5.90 -4.04
C VAL A 47 2.01 5.21 -4.25
N THR A 48 1.93 3.96 -3.82
CA THR A 48 0.69 3.18 -3.75
C THR A 48 0.49 2.68 -2.33
N GLY A 49 -0.74 2.36 -1.98
CA GLY A 49 -1.07 1.74 -0.71
C GLY A 49 -1.82 0.45 -0.94
N SER A 50 -1.43 -0.59 -0.21
CA SER A 50 -2.08 -1.88 -0.33
C SER A 50 -2.28 -2.55 1.01
N ALA A 51 -3.13 -3.57 1.03
CA ALA A 51 -3.47 -4.29 2.24
C ALA A 51 -3.52 -5.80 1.98
N TRP A 52 -2.87 -6.55 2.86
CA TRP A 52 -3.16 -7.95 3.09
C TRP A 52 -4.34 -8.01 4.06
N VAL A 53 -5.45 -8.57 3.63
CA VAL A 53 -6.67 -8.63 4.42
C VAL A 53 -6.89 -10.05 4.88
N LEU A 54 -6.87 -10.24 6.20
CA LEU A 54 -7.13 -11.53 6.84
C LEU A 54 -8.59 -11.63 7.24
N SER A 55 -9.10 -12.86 7.22
CA SER A 55 -10.40 -13.18 7.81
C SER A 55 -10.38 -12.97 9.33
N PRO A 56 -11.57 -12.82 9.98
CA PRO A 56 -11.63 -12.64 11.45
C PRO A 56 -10.93 -13.74 12.24
N ASP A 57 -10.94 -14.97 11.76
CA ASP A 57 -10.26 -16.10 12.39
C ASP A 57 -8.77 -16.22 12.02
N LEU A 58 -8.26 -15.28 11.21
CA LEU A 58 -6.89 -15.24 10.70
C LEU A 58 -6.49 -16.45 9.83
N GLY A 59 -7.44 -17.24 9.41
CA GLY A 59 -7.19 -18.48 8.67
C GLY A 59 -7.17 -18.33 7.16
N SER A 60 -7.59 -17.17 6.63
CA SER A 60 -7.71 -16.93 5.19
C SER A 60 -7.24 -15.52 4.84
N VAL A 61 -6.82 -15.35 3.61
CA VAL A 61 -6.42 -14.07 3.03
C VAL A 61 -7.36 -13.73 1.87
N LEU A 62 -7.74 -12.46 1.77
CA LEU A 62 -8.57 -11.98 0.68
C LEU A 62 -7.68 -11.42 -0.44
N LEU A 63 -7.85 -11.95 -1.62
CA LEU A 63 -7.16 -11.49 -2.82
C LEU A 63 -8.17 -11.07 -3.88
N THR A 64 -7.74 -10.18 -4.78
CA THR A 64 -8.51 -9.80 -5.96
C THR A 64 -7.84 -10.34 -7.22
N HIS A 65 -8.64 -10.77 -8.18
CA HIS A 65 -8.12 -11.16 -9.49
C HIS A 65 -8.00 -9.92 -10.38
N HIS A 66 -6.77 -9.54 -10.68
CA HIS A 66 -6.50 -8.39 -11.54
C HIS A 66 -6.61 -8.80 -13.00
N ALA A 67 -7.69 -8.38 -13.68
CA ALA A 67 -8.02 -8.83 -15.03
C ALA A 67 -6.91 -8.55 -16.07
N LYS A 68 -6.30 -7.36 -16.01
CA LYS A 68 -5.26 -6.96 -16.97
C LYS A 68 -3.94 -7.72 -16.80
N LEU A 69 -3.59 -8.09 -15.56
CA LEU A 69 -2.36 -8.82 -15.26
C LEU A 69 -2.59 -10.34 -15.15
N ASP A 70 -3.84 -10.76 -15.17
CA ASP A 70 -4.26 -12.16 -14.97
C ASP A 70 -3.58 -12.80 -13.76
N ARG A 71 -3.65 -12.10 -12.62
CA ARG A 71 -3.03 -12.53 -11.36
C ARG A 71 -3.94 -12.25 -10.18
N TRP A 72 -3.81 -13.08 -9.17
CA TRP A 72 -4.40 -12.85 -7.86
C TRP A 72 -3.44 -11.99 -7.03
N LEU A 73 -3.90 -10.84 -6.59
CA LEU A 73 -3.10 -9.85 -5.89
C LEU A 73 -3.79 -9.41 -4.60
N GLN A 74 -2.99 -8.90 -3.65
CA GLN A 74 -3.53 -8.18 -2.52
C GLN A 74 -4.30 -6.95 -3.00
N LEU A 75 -5.19 -6.45 -2.14
CA LEU A 75 -5.98 -5.25 -2.43
C LEU A 75 -5.10 -4.02 -2.35
N GLY A 76 -5.24 -3.10 -3.28
CA GLY A 76 -4.44 -1.88 -3.27
C GLY A 76 -4.59 -1.06 -4.53
N GLY A 77 -4.04 0.14 -4.50
CA GLY A 77 -4.08 1.06 -5.62
C GLY A 77 -3.31 2.35 -5.40
N HIS A 78 -3.56 3.30 -6.29
CA HIS A 78 -2.87 4.57 -6.34
C HIS A 78 -3.27 5.50 -5.20
N ALA A 79 -2.31 6.31 -4.74
CA ALA A 79 -2.56 7.31 -3.70
C ALA A 79 -3.47 8.44 -4.20
N ASP A 80 -3.31 8.84 -5.47
CA ASP A 80 -4.09 9.91 -6.10
C ASP A 80 -4.17 11.18 -5.24
N GLY A 81 -3.01 11.61 -4.74
CA GLY A 81 -2.88 12.81 -3.91
C GLY A 81 -3.04 12.58 -2.41
N GLU A 82 -3.51 11.42 -1.97
CA GLU A 82 -3.60 11.11 -0.55
C GLU A 82 -2.21 10.86 0.04
N THR A 83 -1.86 11.60 1.07
CA THR A 83 -0.53 11.57 1.69
C THR A 83 -0.41 10.56 2.84
N ASP A 84 -1.53 10.05 3.32
CA ASP A 84 -1.59 9.01 4.33
C ASP A 84 -1.72 7.65 3.65
N SER A 85 -0.63 6.90 3.60
CA SER A 85 -0.60 5.59 2.94
C SER A 85 -1.54 4.56 3.59
N PHE A 86 -1.79 4.67 4.89
CA PHE A 86 -2.76 3.82 5.56
C PHE A 86 -4.19 4.12 5.09
N ALA A 87 -4.51 5.41 4.93
CA ALA A 87 -5.81 5.82 4.37
C ALA A 87 -5.99 5.29 2.94
N VAL A 88 -4.94 5.30 2.13
CA VAL A 88 -4.96 4.72 0.78
C VAL A 88 -5.28 3.22 0.85
N ALA A 89 -4.56 2.47 1.69
CA ALA A 89 -4.78 1.04 1.85
C ALA A 89 -6.20 0.70 2.29
N LEU A 90 -6.74 1.44 3.26
CA LEU A 90 -8.12 1.27 3.73
C LEU A 90 -9.14 1.55 2.63
N ARG A 91 -8.97 2.66 1.92
CA ARG A 91 -9.87 3.04 0.83
C ARG A 91 -9.91 1.95 -0.23
N GLU A 92 -8.75 1.49 -0.69
CA GLU A 92 -8.65 0.47 -1.71
C GLU A 92 -9.21 -0.87 -1.22
N ALA A 93 -8.94 -1.24 0.03
CA ALA A 93 -9.50 -2.45 0.61
C ALA A 93 -11.04 -2.43 0.62
N ARG A 94 -11.63 -1.29 0.98
CA ARG A 94 -13.08 -1.10 0.97
C ARG A 94 -13.66 -1.14 -0.45
N GLU A 95 -13.06 -0.41 -1.36
CA GLU A 95 -13.54 -0.32 -2.75
C GLU A 95 -13.48 -1.67 -3.46
N GLU A 96 -12.38 -2.40 -3.34
CA GLU A 96 -12.18 -3.65 -4.05
C GLU A 96 -12.90 -4.84 -3.43
N SER A 97 -13.09 -4.84 -2.11
CA SER A 97 -13.75 -5.96 -1.40
C SER A 97 -15.25 -5.77 -1.15
N GLY A 98 -15.70 -4.52 -1.08
CA GLY A 98 -17.03 -4.18 -0.59
C GLY A 98 -17.21 -4.27 0.92
N LEU A 99 -16.18 -4.73 1.65
CA LEU A 99 -16.18 -4.72 3.11
C LEU A 99 -15.94 -3.29 3.60
N LEU A 100 -16.50 -2.94 4.77
CA LEU A 100 -16.39 -1.59 5.33
C LEU A 100 -15.51 -1.52 6.57
N ASP A 101 -15.52 -2.57 7.39
CA ASP A 101 -14.86 -2.59 8.68
C ASP A 101 -13.61 -3.45 8.68
N PHE A 102 -12.48 -2.79 8.95
CA PHE A 102 -11.18 -3.41 9.10
C PHE A 102 -10.48 -2.86 10.35
N ALA A 103 -9.64 -3.68 10.96
CA ALA A 103 -8.72 -3.23 11.99
C ALA A 103 -7.29 -3.53 11.54
N PRO A 104 -6.34 -2.60 11.75
CA PRO A 104 -4.93 -2.92 11.48
C PRO A 104 -4.44 -3.97 12.49
N LEU A 105 -3.72 -4.96 11.99
CA LEU A 105 -3.02 -5.90 12.85
C LEU A 105 -1.61 -5.37 13.08
N ALA A 106 -1.47 -4.50 14.07
CA ALA A 106 -0.24 -3.79 14.38
C ALA A 106 -0.22 -3.45 15.87
N GLU A 107 0.97 -3.22 16.42
CA GLU A 107 1.13 -2.85 17.83
C GLU A 107 0.45 -1.52 18.16
N ASP A 108 0.54 -0.55 17.25
CA ASP A 108 -0.14 0.74 17.37
C ASP A 108 -1.28 0.80 16.33
N PRO A 109 -2.54 0.61 16.74
CA PRO A 109 -3.66 0.65 15.79
C PRO A 109 -4.03 2.06 15.33
N VAL A 110 -3.59 3.10 16.01
CA VAL A 110 -3.86 4.50 15.63
C VAL A 110 -2.90 4.98 14.55
N SER A 111 -1.63 4.59 14.67
CA SER A 111 -0.60 4.90 13.66
C SER A 111 0.16 3.64 13.30
N PRO A 112 -0.48 2.70 12.59
CA PRO A 112 0.11 1.40 12.34
C PRO A 112 1.32 1.50 11.43
N LEU A 113 2.35 0.69 11.75
CA LEU A 113 3.44 0.46 10.82
C LEU A 113 2.97 -0.48 9.71
N PRO A 114 3.45 -0.28 8.47
CA PRO A 114 3.18 -1.24 7.42
C PRO A 114 3.86 -2.58 7.69
N LEU A 115 3.28 -3.63 7.13
CA LEU A 115 3.85 -4.98 7.15
C LEU A 115 5.09 -5.05 6.28
N ASP A 116 5.07 -4.34 5.15
CA ASP A 116 6.11 -4.42 4.13
C ASP A 116 6.15 -3.12 3.32
N ILE A 117 7.31 -2.81 2.78
CA ILE A 117 7.51 -1.74 1.81
C ILE A 117 8.17 -2.36 0.60
N ASP A 118 7.53 -2.29 -0.54
CA ASP A 118 7.99 -2.92 -1.77
C ASP A 118 8.16 -1.92 -2.90
N VAL A 119 9.14 -2.19 -3.75
CA VAL A 119 9.36 -1.42 -4.98
C VAL A 119 9.27 -2.42 -6.13
N HIS A 120 8.25 -2.29 -6.95
CA HIS A 120 8.06 -3.20 -8.07
C HIS A 120 7.66 -2.48 -9.34
N GLU A 121 8.05 -3.06 -10.46
CA GLU A 121 7.73 -2.54 -11.76
C GLU A 121 6.35 -3.01 -12.22
N ILE A 122 5.56 -2.08 -12.76
CA ILE A 122 4.37 -2.39 -13.52
C ILE A 122 4.77 -2.37 -14.99
N PRO A 123 4.65 -3.49 -15.72
CA PRO A 123 5.07 -3.57 -17.12
C PRO A 123 4.35 -2.57 -18.00
N ALA A 124 5.05 -2.10 -19.04
CA ALA A 124 4.45 -1.26 -20.06
C ALA A 124 3.27 -1.98 -20.74
N ARG A 125 2.24 -1.21 -21.08
CA ARG A 125 1.05 -1.65 -21.80
C ARG A 125 0.90 -0.76 -23.05
N PRO A 126 0.07 -1.15 -24.05
CA PRO A 126 0.03 -0.44 -25.34
C PRO A 126 -0.15 1.08 -25.27
N ARG A 127 -0.76 1.62 -24.20
CA ARG A 127 -1.00 3.05 -24.02
C ARG A 127 -0.38 3.63 -22.77
N GLU A 128 0.39 2.82 -22.03
CA GLU A 128 0.97 3.19 -20.76
C GLU A 128 2.40 2.71 -20.70
N ALA A 129 3.34 3.62 -20.39
CA ALA A 129 4.74 3.27 -20.17
C ALA A 129 4.87 2.43 -18.88
N ALA A 130 5.95 1.66 -18.79
CA ALA A 130 6.31 1.00 -17.54
C ALA A 130 6.57 2.04 -16.46
N ASP A 131 6.16 1.74 -15.23
CA ASP A 131 6.41 2.59 -14.08
C ASP A 131 6.76 1.75 -12.84
N LEU A 132 7.23 2.42 -11.79
CA LEU A 132 7.51 1.79 -10.51
C LEU A 132 6.44 2.16 -9.50
N HIS A 133 5.95 1.17 -8.77
CA HIS A 133 5.12 1.38 -7.60
C HIS A 133 5.98 1.31 -6.33
N LEU A 134 5.92 2.37 -5.55
CA LEU A 134 6.48 2.42 -4.21
C LEU A 134 5.33 2.03 -3.27
N ASP A 135 5.20 0.74 -3.02
CA ASP A 135 4.00 0.18 -2.40
C ASP A 135 4.16 0.04 -0.89
N ILE A 136 3.31 0.73 -0.16
CA ILE A 136 3.27 0.67 1.31
C ILE A 136 2.16 -0.30 1.69
N ARG A 137 2.54 -1.47 2.20
CA ARG A 137 1.63 -2.60 2.44
C ARG A 137 1.28 -2.73 3.90
N TYR A 138 -0.01 -2.77 4.19
CA TYR A 138 -0.53 -2.92 5.56
C TYR A 138 -1.18 -4.28 5.76
N LEU A 139 -1.23 -4.72 7.01
CA LEU A 139 -1.93 -5.93 7.40
C LEU A 139 -3.22 -5.55 8.11
N LEU A 140 -4.35 -5.96 7.55
CA LEU A 140 -5.68 -5.67 8.07
C LEU A 140 -6.41 -6.96 8.41
N VAL A 141 -7.29 -6.88 9.40
CA VAL A 141 -8.23 -7.96 9.73
C VAL A 141 -9.63 -7.44 9.49
N ALA A 142 -10.40 -8.16 8.69
CA ALA A 142 -11.80 -7.84 8.46
C ALA A 142 -12.63 -8.18 9.68
N SER A 143 -13.58 -7.32 10.05
CA SER A 143 -14.54 -7.60 11.11
C SER A 143 -15.50 -8.73 10.69
N SER A 144 -15.97 -9.52 11.67
CA SER A 144 -16.90 -10.60 11.39
C SER A 144 -18.27 -10.09 10.92
N GLY A 145 -19.03 -10.94 10.27
CA GLY A 145 -20.40 -10.64 9.83
C GLY A 145 -20.49 -9.87 8.52
N GLN A 146 -19.39 -9.77 7.77
CA GLN A 146 -19.35 -9.12 6.45
C GLN A 146 -19.07 -10.13 5.36
N ASP A 147 -19.60 -9.88 4.15
CA ASP A 147 -19.35 -10.66 2.96
C ASP A 147 -18.66 -9.82 1.88
N ALA A 148 -17.55 -10.31 1.35
CA ALA A 148 -16.85 -9.65 0.26
C ALA A 148 -17.67 -9.77 -1.05
N VAL A 149 -17.58 -8.74 -1.88
CA VAL A 149 -18.15 -8.75 -3.23
C VAL A 149 -17.35 -9.71 -4.12
N ARG A 150 -18.02 -10.55 -4.85
CA ARG A 150 -17.40 -11.52 -5.79
C ARG A 150 -17.38 -10.98 -7.21
#